data_413785fc2d4d295c038f05b737520d90
#
_entry.id   413785fc2d4d295c038f05b737520d90
#
_cell.length_a   1.000
_cell.length_b   1.000
_cell.length_c   1.000
_cell.angle_alpha   90.00
_cell.angle_beta   90.00
_cell.angle_gamma   90.00
#
_symmetry.space_group_name_H-M   'P 1'
#
loop_
_entity.id
_entity.type
_entity.pdbx_description
1 polymer ?
#
loop_
_entity_poly.entity_id
_entity_poly.type
_entity_poly.pdbx_seq_one_letter_code
_entity_poly.pdbx_strand_id
1 'polypeptide(L)'
;MSSAMTDTCFRISALFWFVRGLFGILGLAVGLTAGSSLALAQADPPAVQALIEQAKKEATLRLSWGEATLGGSGLARQMVARMNKRYGTNIELRFTPIEALARIASQLLVEFQSSQPAFSDLYMGTAAQLVPLLERKMFLPIAWTGLAPGRISAQMIDADGASLKVVTGLTGALYNTDALKQAPKDFFDFLKPEWKGKVATTVFGAGFDGLAANGMWGPEKTLQYVRDLAPQLGGFINCTDTERIAVNEFSAFVLDCVGDKLTIFQEKGAPLEMVLQPDATARRYFYFQVPRHARSPAAATLFALFAHSVEGQKMLWDEAKLDLALYPESQMAKRIAKYEAAGVKFTDVTIPWWQAHPEIGPTVEQIVKILAQAKR
;
A
#
# COMPACT_ATOMS: atom_id res chain seq x y z
N MET A 1 29.34 43.72 40.84
CA MET A 1 28.38 44.35 41.77
C MET A 1 27.16 43.41 41.77
N SER A 2 27.09 42.43 42.69
CA SER A 2 26.42 42.52 44.01
C SER A 2 24.91 42.74 43.83
N SER A 3 23.98 41.94 44.27
CA SER A 3 23.72 41.27 45.57
C SER A 3 22.43 40.49 45.35
N ALA A 4 22.28 39.23 45.68
CA ALA A 4 21.99 38.62 46.98
C ALA A 4 20.49 38.53 47.33
N MET A 5 20.05 37.29 47.53
CA MET A 5 19.31 36.74 48.71
C MET A 5 17.86 37.20 48.93
N THR A 6 16.92 36.29 49.16
CA THR A 6 16.69 35.65 50.47
C THR A 6 15.66 34.51 50.39
N ASP A 7 15.94 33.47 51.17
CA ASP A 7 15.07 32.36 51.63
C ASP A 7 13.85 32.81 52.41
N THR A 8 12.80 31.97 52.43
CA THR A 8 12.04 31.76 53.70
C THR A 8 11.39 30.36 53.72
N CYS A 9 11.87 29.55 54.62
CA CYS A 9 11.34 28.29 55.13
C CYS A 9 10.14 28.54 56.09
N PHE A 10 9.10 27.72 56.06
CA PHE A 10 8.21 27.51 57.19
C PHE A 10 7.84 26.04 57.38
N ARG A 11 8.32 25.50 58.53
CA ARG A 11 7.90 24.26 59.17
C ARG A 11 6.89 24.59 60.24
N ILE A 12 5.88 23.74 60.51
CA ILE A 12 5.23 23.45 61.80
C ILE A 12 4.45 22.14 61.59
N SER A 13 4.83 20.99 62.08
CA SER A 13 4.74 20.38 63.43
C SER A 13 3.38 19.75 63.74
N ALA A 14 3.47 18.50 64.09
CA ALA A 14 2.51 17.49 64.50
C ALA A 14 1.72 17.84 65.76
N LEU A 15 0.57 17.23 65.99
CA LEU A 15 0.14 16.74 67.29
C LEU A 15 -0.80 15.53 67.17
N PHE A 16 -0.52 14.57 68.06
CA PHE A 16 -1.17 13.31 68.37
C PHE A 16 -2.62 13.43 68.80
N TRP A 17 -3.46 12.44 68.57
CA TRP A 17 -4.32 11.83 69.55
C TRP A 17 -4.67 10.37 69.24
N PHE A 18 -4.39 9.52 70.28
CA PHE A 18 -4.71 8.09 70.38
C PHE A 18 -6.16 7.89 70.83
N VAL A 19 -6.93 7.00 70.20
CA VAL A 19 -7.99 6.28 70.89
C VAL A 19 -7.98 4.84 70.49
N ARG A 20 -7.83 3.92 71.43
CA ARG A 20 -7.93 2.46 71.33
C ARG A 20 -9.39 2.05 71.32
N GLY A 21 -9.74 1.10 70.41
CA GLY A 21 -10.98 0.33 70.47
C GLY A 21 -10.77 -1.03 69.85
N LEU A 22 -10.63 -2.06 70.67
CA LEU A 22 -10.68 -3.49 70.30
C LEU A 22 -12.07 -3.82 69.76
N PHE A 23 -12.18 -4.58 68.65
CA PHE A 23 -13.11 -5.75 68.54
C PHE A 23 -13.00 -6.42 67.19
N GLY A 24 -12.83 -7.73 67.21
CA GLY A 24 -13.46 -8.65 66.27
C GLY A 24 -12.62 -9.09 65.01
N ILE A 25 -11.86 -10.16 65.20
CA ILE A 25 -11.31 -11.00 64.11
C ILE A 25 -12.48 -11.71 63.44
N LEU A 26 -12.67 -11.48 62.11
CA LEU A 26 -13.27 -12.49 61.25
C LEU A 26 -12.53 -12.38 59.90
N GLY A 27 -11.67 -13.34 59.67
CA GLY A 27 -10.90 -13.44 58.43
C GLY A 27 -11.80 -13.84 57.27
N LEU A 28 -11.91 -13.00 56.27
CA LEU A 28 -12.34 -13.40 54.91
C LEU A 28 -11.12 -13.24 54.00
N ALA A 29 -10.43 -14.36 53.80
CA ALA A 29 -9.40 -14.48 52.75
C ALA A 29 -10.08 -14.44 51.40
N VAL A 30 -10.22 -13.23 50.81
CA VAL A 30 -10.54 -13.09 49.39
C VAL A 30 -9.26 -13.38 48.63
N GLY A 31 -9.16 -14.63 48.16
CA GLY A 31 -8.12 -15.04 47.20
C GLY A 31 -8.28 -14.23 45.93
N LEU A 32 -7.42 -13.25 45.71
CA LEU A 32 -7.19 -12.68 44.38
C LEU A 32 -6.49 -13.77 43.55
N THR A 33 -7.30 -14.61 42.89
CA THR A 33 -6.82 -15.36 41.72
C THR A 33 -6.61 -14.31 40.61
N ALA A 34 -5.39 -13.84 40.49
CA ALA A 34 -4.91 -13.19 39.27
C ALA A 34 -5.05 -14.20 38.14
N GLY A 35 -6.22 -14.20 37.51
CA GLY A 35 -6.46 -14.96 36.28
C GLY A 35 -5.54 -14.40 35.19
N SER A 36 -4.33 -14.95 35.08
CA SER A 36 -3.51 -14.80 33.88
C SER A 36 -4.32 -15.39 32.75
N SER A 37 -5.06 -14.53 32.02
CA SER A 37 -5.64 -14.88 30.74
C SER A 37 -4.46 -15.18 29.82
N LEU A 38 -3.99 -16.42 29.84
CA LEU A 38 -3.21 -16.99 28.75
C LEU A 38 -4.12 -16.87 27.53
N ALA A 39 -3.87 -15.84 26.71
CA ALA A 39 -4.41 -15.78 25.38
C ALA A 39 -3.94 -17.08 24.69
N LEU A 40 -4.83 -18.06 24.66
CA LEU A 40 -4.63 -19.28 23.88
C LEU A 40 -4.40 -18.80 22.46
N ALA A 41 -3.17 -18.95 21.97
CA ALA A 41 -2.87 -18.73 20.57
C ALA A 41 -3.87 -19.61 19.78
N GLN A 42 -4.82 -18.97 19.11
CA GLN A 42 -5.85 -19.66 18.35
C GLN A 42 -5.13 -20.52 17.31
N ALA A 43 -5.29 -21.83 17.39
CA ALA A 43 -4.65 -22.76 16.46
C ALA A 43 -5.07 -22.40 15.02
N ASP A 44 -4.12 -22.44 14.11
CA ASP A 44 -4.42 -22.20 12.71
C ASP A 44 -5.51 -23.16 12.20
N PRO A 45 -6.44 -22.71 11.34
CA PRO A 45 -7.48 -23.57 10.78
C PRO A 45 -6.88 -24.84 10.14
N PRO A 46 -7.59 -25.98 10.13
CA PRO A 46 -7.08 -27.22 9.51
C PRO A 46 -6.62 -27.04 8.06
N ALA A 47 -7.31 -26.18 7.30
CA ALA A 47 -6.91 -25.83 5.93
C ALA A 47 -5.54 -25.14 5.87
N VAL A 48 -5.20 -24.31 6.85
CA VAL A 48 -3.88 -23.66 6.93
C VAL A 48 -2.81 -24.68 7.32
N GLN A 49 -3.11 -25.62 8.20
CA GLN A 49 -2.18 -26.71 8.55
C GLN A 49 -1.84 -27.58 7.32
N ALA A 50 -2.86 -27.96 6.53
CA ALA A 50 -2.63 -28.67 5.26
C ALA A 50 -1.78 -27.86 4.27
N LEU A 51 -2.02 -26.55 4.20
CA LEU A 51 -1.24 -25.62 3.38
C LEU A 51 0.22 -25.54 3.84
N ILE A 52 0.47 -25.49 5.15
CA ILE A 52 1.82 -25.49 5.73
C ILE A 52 2.57 -26.77 5.34
N GLU A 53 1.94 -27.94 5.47
CA GLU A 53 2.58 -29.22 5.14
C GLU A 53 2.90 -29.32 3.63
N GLN A 54 2.03 -28.77 2.79
CA GLN A 54 2.31 -28.71 1.35
C GLN A 54 3.46 -27.73 1.04
N ALA A 55 3.45 -26.54 1.66
CA ALA A 55 4.51 -25.54 1.49
C ALA A 55 5.88 -26.05 1.95
N LYS A 56 5.95 -26.87 3.02
CA LYS A 56 7.18 -27.54 3.44
C LYS A 56 7.75 -28.46 2.34
N LYS A 57 6.88 -29.16 1.61
CA LYS A 57 7.30 -30.06 0.49
C LYS A 57 7.80 -29.24 -0.71
N GLU A 58 7.20 -28.07 -0.98
CA GLU A 58 7.61 -27.15 -2.05
C GLU A 58 8.97 -26.49 -1.76
N ALA A 59 9.28 -26.23 -0.49
CA ALA A 59 10.56 -25.75 0.06
C ALA A 59 11.13 -24.45 -0.53
N THR A 60 10.58 -23.94 -1.62
CA THR A 60 11.07 -22.73 -2.31
C THR A 60 9.89 -21.83 -2.66
N LEU A 61 10.07 -20.51 -2.53
CA LEU A 61 9.13 -19.49 -2.99
C LEU A 61 9.83 -18.55 -3.98
N ARG A 62 9.29 -18.41 -5.18
CA ARG A 62 9.79 -17.51 -6.23
C ARG A 62 8.92 -16.28 -6.29
N LEU A 63 9.52 -15.11 -6.09
CA LEU A 63 8.82 -13.82 -6.15
C LEU A 63 9.52 -12.89 -7.15
N SER A 64 8.73 -12.03 -7.79
CA SER A 64 9.25 -11.04 -8.71
C SER A 64 8.43 -9.75 -8.68
N TRP A 65 9.10 -8.65 -8.37
CA TRP A 65 8.67 -7.26 -8.57
C TRP A 65 9.89 -6.34 -8.50
N GLY A 66 9.73 -5.03 -8.71
CA GLY A 66 10.85 -4.07 -8.69
C GLY A 66 11.43 -3.87 -7.29
N GLU A 67 12.74 -3.60 -7.20
CA GLU A 67 13.41 -3.33 -5.90
C GLU A 67 12.82 -2.11 -5.20
N ALA A 68 12.34 -1.12 -5.94
CA ALA A 68 11.67 0.04 -5.37
C ALA A 68 10.17 -0.18 -5.06
N THR A 69 9.62 -1.36 -5.33
CA THR A 69 8.21 -1.69 -5.14
C THR A 69 8.03 -2.57 -3.90
N LEU A 70 7.10 -2.22 -3.00
CA LEU A 70 6.83 -2.94 -1.74
C LEU A 70 8.11 -3.37 -0.99
N GLY A 71 9.10 -2.46 -0.86
CA GLY A 71 10.35 -2.74 -0.15
C GLY A 71 11.28 -3.76 -0.82
N GLY A 72 10.96 -4.18 -2.05
CA GLY A 72 11.82 -5.03 -2.88
C GLY A 72 12.21 -6.36 -2.26
N SER A 73 13.39 -6.84 -2.64
CA SER A 73 13.96 -8.10 -2.14
C SER A 73 14.26 -8.05 -0.64
N GLY A 74 14.52 -6.86 -0.09
CA GLY A 74 14.80 -6.65 1.34
C GLY A 74 13.61 -7.02 2.20
N LEU A 75 12.44 -6.41 1.95
CA LEU A 75 11.21 -6.71 2.68
C LEU A 75 10.74 -8.14 2.41
N ALA A 76 10.81 -8.62 1.17
CA ALA A 76 10.41 -9.97 0.82
C ALA A 76 11.19 -11.02 1.66
N ARG A 77 12.52 -10.86 1.82
CA ARG A 77 13.35 -11.73 2.68
C ARG A 77 12.92 -11.68 4.14
N GLN A 78 12.68 -10.49 4.68
CA GLN A 78 12.23 -10.33 6.07
C GLN A 78 10.87 -11.01 6.28
N MET A 79 9.91 -10.80 5.36
CA MET A 79 8.59 -11.41 5.43
C MET A 79 8.66 -12.93 5.36
N VAL A 80 9.47 -13.51 4.47
CA VAL A 80 9.65 -14.98 4.40
C VAL A 80 10.30 -15.52 5.68
N ALA A 81 11.28 -14.83 6.25
CA ALA A 81 11.87 -15.26 7.52
C ALA A 81 10.85 -15.24 8.67
N ARG A 82 9.99 -14.21 8.75
CA ARG A 82 8.92 -14.14 9.75
C ARG A 82 7.83 -15.17 9.51
N MET A 83 7.45 -15.38 8.26
CA MET A 83 6.52 -16.43 7.83
C MET A 83 7.04 -17.82 8.25
N ASN A 84 8.31 -18.12 7.95
CA ASN A 84 8.94 -19.38 8.35
C ASN A 84 8.89 -19.60 9.86
N LYS A 85 9.22 -18.55 10.64
CA LYS A 85 9.13 -18.60 12.10
C LYS A 85 7.69 -18.84 12.58
N ARG A 86 6.70 -18.14 12.01
CA ARG A 86 5.29 -18.27 12.41
C ARG A 86 4.73 -19.66 12.14
N TYR A 87 5.01 -20.21 10.97
CA TYR A 87 4.40 -21.46 10.51
C TYR A 87 5.30 -22.69 10.67
N GLY A 88 6.48 -22.55 11.26
CA GLY A 88 7.45 -23.66 11.44
C GLY A 88 7.89 -24.27 10.11
N THR A 89 8.10 -23.43 9.10
CA THR A 89 8.60 -23.82 7.77
C THR A 89 10.05 -23.40 7.58
N ASN A 90 10.67 -23.87 6.49
CA ASN A 90 12.03 -23.47 6.09
C ASN A 90 12.06 -23.22 4.57
N ILE A 91 11.18 -22.30 4.12
CA ILE A 91 11.02 -21.96 2.70
C ILE A 91 12.15 -21.04 2.28
N GLU A 92 12.89 -21.42 1.23
CA GLU A 92 13.91 -20.61 0.58
C GLU A 92 13.26 -19.59 -0.33
N LEU A 93 13.58 -18.29 -0.18
CA LEU A 93 13.15 -17.24 -1.10
C LEU A 93 14.11 -17.15 -2.30
N ARG A 94 13.55 -17.18 -3.52
CA ARG A 94 14.21 -16.77 -4.76
C ARG A 94 13.53 -15.54 -5.31
N PHE A 95 14.19 -14.41 -5.17
CA PHE A 95 13.66 -13.13 -5.63
C PHE A 95 14.36 -12.69 -6.91
N THR A 96 13.59 -12.36 -7.94
CA THR A 96 14.09 -11.83 -9.22
C THR A 96 13.52 -10.44 -9.43
N PRO A 97 14.31 -9.36 -9.33
CA PRO A 97 13.82 -8.01 -9.51
C PRO A 97 13.47 -7.73 -10.97
N ILE A 98 12.24 -7.26 -11.21
CA ILE A 98 11.77 -6.77 -12.51
C ILE A 98 10.99 -5.49 -12.29
N GLU A 99 11.49 -4.36 -12.79
CA GLU A 99 10.98 -3.03 -12.46
C GLU A 99 9.58 -2.71 -13.04
N ALA A 100 9.16 -3.38 -14.11
CA ALA A 100 7.89 -3.10 -14.75
C ALA A 100 6.87 -4.22 -14.55
N LEU A 101 5.80 -3.98 -13.79
CA LEU A 101 4.70 -4.95 -13.57
C LEU A 101 4.09 -5.45 -14.88
N ALA A 102 3.99 -4.59 -15.90
CA ALA A 102 3.52 -4.98 -17.22
C ALA A 102 4.44 -6.02 -17.90
N ARG A 103 5.75 -5.94 -17.68
CA ARG A 103 6.71 -6.95 -18.20
C ARG A 103 6.51 -8.29 -17.51
N ILE A 104 6.29 -8.28 -16.19
CA ILE A 104 5.99 -9.50 -15.43
C ILE A 104 4.69 -10.13 -15.95
N ALA A 105 3.64 -9.32 -16.15
CA ALA A 105 2.37 -9.77 -16.70
C ALA A 105 2.53 -10.42 -18.10
N SER A 106 3.30 -9.78 -18.98
CA SER A 106 3.57 -10.29 -20.33
C SER A 106 4.34 -11.61 -20.30
N GLN A 107 5.34 -11.74 -19.44
CA GLN A 107 6.11 -12.98 -19.29
C GLN A 107 5.22 -14.12 -18.77
N LEU A 108 4.42 -13.88 -17.73
CA LEU A 108 3.47 -14.87 -17.22
C LEU A 108 2.46 -15.32 -18.28
N LEU A 109 1.99 -14.37 -19.12
CA LEU A 109 1.08 -14.71 -20.22
C LEU A 109 1.73 -15.65 -21.23
N VAL A 110 2.97 -15.39 -21.64
CA VAL A 110 3.73 -16.25 -22.57
C VAL A 110 3.95 -17.63 -21.96
N GLU A 111 4.37 -17.71 -20.70
CA GLU A 111 4.57 -18.99 -19.99
C GLU A 111 3.27 -19.79 -19.88
N PHE A 112 2.15 -19.11 -19.55
CA PHE A 112 0.83 -19.73 -19.46
C PHE A 112 0.39 -20.30 -20.83
N GLN A 113 0.51 -19.52 -21.90
CA GLN A 113 0.13 -19.94 -23.26
C GLN A 113 0.97 -21.11 -23.78
N SER A 114 2.24 -21.19 -23.37
CA SER A 114 3.14 -22.28 -23.75
C SER A 114 3.13 -23.45 -22.75
N SER A 115 2.19 -23.44 -21.78
CA SER A 115 2.09 -24.46 -20.73
C SER A 115 3.38 -24.64 -19.91
N GLN A 116 4.20 -23.59 -19.81
CA GLN A 116 5.41 -23.60 -19.01
C GLN A 116 5.10 -23.25 -17.55
N PRO A 117 5.90 -23.74 -16.60
CA PRO A 117 5.80 -23.30 -15.22
C PRO A 117 6.04 -21.80 -15.10
N ALA A 118 5.25 -21.11 -14.27
CA ALA A 118 5.42 -19.71 -14.00
C ALA A 118 6.81 -19.43 -13.38
N PHE A 119 7.46 -18.35 -13.80
CA PHE A 119 8.77 -17.95 -13.26
C PHE A 119 8.63 -17.38 -11.85
N SER A 120 7.46 -16.83 -11.50
CA SER A 120 7.08 -16.34 -10.17
C SER A 120 5.90 -17.13 -9.64
N ASP A 121 5.97 -17.58 -8.38
CA ASP A 121 4.90 -18.34 -7.73
C ASP A 121 3.77 -17.43 -7.21
N LEU A 122 4.03 -16.13 -7.11
CA LEU A 122 3.05 -15.10 -6.77
C LEU A 122 3.20 -13.93 -7.75
N TYR A 123 2.11 -13.51 -8.35
CA TYR A 123 2.05 -12.29 -9.13
C TYR A 123 1.50 -11.14 -8.28
N MET A 124 2.04 -9.96 -8.46
CA MET A 124 1.54 -8.73 -7.89
C MET A 124 1.21 -7.74 -9.02
N GLY A 125 0.00 -7.17 -8.98
CA GLY A 125 -0.42 -6.21 -10.00
C GLY A 125 -1.60 -5.36 -9.55
N THR A 126 -1.94 -4.34 -10.34
CA THR A 126 -3.15 -3.53 -10.19
C THR A 126 -4.24 -4.01 -11.15
N ALA A 127 -5.46 -3.52 -11.01
CA ALA A 127 -6.59 -3.91 -11.88
C ALA A 127 -6.24 -3.78 -13.38
N ALA A 128 -5.50 -2.74 -13.76
CA ALA A 128 -5.09 -2.51 -15.16
C ALA A 128 -4.30 -3.67 -15.78
N GLN A 129 -3.35 -4.25 -15.04
CA GLN A 129 -2.57 -5.38 -15.53
C GLN A 129 -3.30 -6.70 -15.37
N LEU A 130 -4.20 -6.81 -14.39
CA LEU A 130 -4.83 -8.07 -14.01
C LEU A 130 -6.01 -8.46 -14.91
N VAL A 131 -6.85 -7.51 -15.32
CA VAL A 131 -8.07 -7.82 -16.06
C VAL A 131 -7.80 -8.69 -17.31
N PRO A 132 -6.83 -8.39 -18.18
CA PRO A 132 -6.54 -9.24 -19.33
C PRO A 132 -6.03 -10.66 -19.00
N LEU A 133 -5.41 -10.84 -17.82
CA LEU A 133 -4.91 -12.14 -17.37
C LEU A 133 -6.02 -12.96 -16.70
N LEU A 134 -6.92 -12.31 -15.98
CA LEU A 134 -8.08 -12.93 -15.34
C LEU A 134 -9.08 -13.48 -16.35
N GLU A 135 -9.32 -12.76 -17.45
CA GLU A 135 -10.14 -13.24 -18.57
C GLU A 135 -9.65 -14.59 -19.13
N ARG A 136 -8.35 -14.83 -19.05
CA ARG A 136 -7.70 -16.09 -19.45
C ARG A 136 -7.65 -17.14 -18.36
N LYS A 137 -8.24 -16.86 -17.19
CA LYS A 137 -8.25 -17.74 -16.01
C LYS A 137 -6.85 -18.22 -15.59
N MET A 138 -5.86 -17.34 -15.64
CA MET A 138 -4.45 -17.67 -15.39
C MET A 138 -4.13 -17.93 -13.92
N PHE A 139 -5.01 -17.54 -12.99
CA PHE A 139 -4.78 -17.61 -11.56
C PHE A 139 -5.67 -18.65 -10.87
N LEU A 140 -5.21 -19.15 -9.72
CA LEU A 140 -5.95 -20.09 -8.89
C LEU A 140 -7.01 -19.33 -8.07
N PRO A 141 -8.26 -19.76 -8.05
CA PRO A 141 -9.22 -19.31 -7.06
C PRO A 141 -8.87 -19.92 -5.70
N ILE A 142 -8.79 -19.09 -4.65
CA ILE A 142 -8.41 -19.49 -3.30
C ILE A 142 -9.49 -19.03 -2.33
N ALA A 143 -9.87 -19.92 -1.39
CA ALA A 143 -10.87 -19.65 -0.37
C ALA A 143 -10.28 -18.83 0.80
N TRP A 144 -9.83 -17.62 0.54
CA TRP A 144 -9.08 -16.77 1.47
C TRP A 144 -9.75 -16.56 2.82
N THR A 145 -11.08 -16.35 2.82
CA THR A 145 -11.84 -16.14 4.07
C THR A 145 -11.81 -17.36 4.99
N GLY A 146 -11.77 -18.56 4.41
CA GLY A 146 -11.65 -19.82 5.17
C GLY A 146 -10.23 -20.05 5.71
N LEU A 147 -9.20 -19.50 5.05
CA LEU A 147 -7.81 -19.61 5.50
C LEU A 147 -7.49 -18.61 6.62
N ALA A 148 -8.11 -17.44 6.63
CA ALA A 148 -7.91 -16.42 7.67
C ALA A 148 -9.26 -15.84 8.14
N PRO A 149 -10.10 -16.64 8.83
CA PRO A 149 -11.40 -16.21 9.29
C PRO A 149 -11.27 -15.02 10.26
N GLY A 150 -12.13 -14.02 10.08
CA GLY A 150 -12.11 -12.78 10.87
C GLY A 150 -10.97 -11.80 10.49
N ARG A 151 -10.02 -12.23 9.66
CA ARG A 151 -8.95 -11.34 9.19
C ARG A 151 -9.11 -10.96 7.72
N ILE A 152 -9.35 -11.92 6.84
CA ILE A 152 -9.64 -11.64 5.43
C ILE A 152 -11.15 -11.66 5.22
N SER A 153 -11.71 -10.55 4.74
CA SER A 153 -13.13 -10.40 4.45
C SER A 153 -13.40 -10.42 2.94
N ALA A 154 -14.65 -10.66 2.55
CA ALA A 154 -15.05 -10.73 1.15
C ALA A 154 -14.70 -9.45 0.35
N GLN A 155 -14.76 -8.28 0.98
CA GLN A 155 -14.40 -7.01 0.33
C GLN A 155 -12.92 -6.89 -0.09
N MET A 156 -12.05 -7.74 0.45
CA MET A 156 -10.63 -7.81 0.10
C MET A 156 -10.37 -8.71 -1.11
N ILE A 157 -11.39 -9.39 -1.61
CA ILE A 157 -11.28 -10.45 -2.61
C ILE A 157 -12.03 -10.02 -3.87
N ASP A 158 -11.39 -10.17 -5.01
CA ASP A 158 -11.99 -9.99 -6.33
C ASP A 158 -11.80 -11.25 -7.20
N ALA A 159 -12.53 -11.34 -8.32
CA ALA A 159 -12.40 -12.40 -9.31
C ALA A 159 -12.52 -13.83 -8.72
N ASP A 160 -13.59 -14.06 -7.94
CA ASP A 160 -13.92 -15.38 -7.36
C ASP A 160 -12.77 -16.01 -6.56
N GLY A 161 -12.03 -15.21 -5.82
CA GLY A 161 -10.89 -15.65 -5.01
C GLY A 161 -9.55 -15.69 -5.75
N ALA A 162 -9.51 -15.40 -7.05
CA ALA A 162 -8.25 -15.37 -7.80
C ALA A 162 -7.40 -14.14 -7.49
N SER A 163 -7.95 -13.12 -6.85
CA SER A 163 -7.25 -11.86 -6.53
C SER A 163 -7.52 -11.41 -5.10
N LEU A 164 -6.46 -11.17 -4.34
CA LEU A 164 -6.49 -10.73 -2.96
C LEU A 164 -5.83 -9.35 -2.84
N LYS A 165 -6.57 -8.31 -2.43
CA LYS A 165 -6.05 -6.95 -2.20
C LYS A 165 -5.03 -6.98 -1.07
N VAL A 166 -3.84 -6.45 -1.26
CA VAL A 166 -2.75 -6.51 -0.27
C VAL A 166 -2.36 -5.16 0.31
N VAL A 167 -2.35 -4.12 -0.50
CA VAL A 167 -2.10 -2.73 -0.06
C VAL A 167 -2.96 -1.76 -0.84
N THR A 168 -3.17 -0.57 -0.26
CA THR A 168 -3.88 0.56 -0.85
C THR A 168 -2.89 1.66 -1.18
N GLY A 169 -2.99 2.21 -2.40
CA GLY A 169 -2.28 3.40 -2.83
C GLY A 169 -3.22 4.54 -3.20
N LEU A 170 -2.74 5.76 -3.15
CA LEU A 170 -3.45 6.96 -3.56
C LEU A 170 -2.75 7.59 -4.76
N THR A 171 -3.50 7.99 -5.76
CA THR A 171 -2.97 8.73 -6.91
C THR A 171 -3.20 10.21 -6.73
N GLY A 172 -2.12 10.99 -6.69
CA GLY A 172 -2.16 12.44 -6.54
C GLY A 172 -1.01 13.10 -7.30
N ALA A 173 -0.86 14.40 -7.18
CA ALA A 173 0.32 15.10 -7.67
C ALA A 173 1.25 15.44 -6.50
N LEU A 174 2.51 14.98 -6.58
CA LEU A 174 3.56 15.35 -5.63
C LEU A 174 4.14 16.70 -6.01
N TYR A 175 4.49 17.52 -5.03
CA TYR A 175 5.16 18.79 -5.28
C TYR A 175 6.18 19.12 -4.18
N ASN A 176 7.20 19.88 -4.55
CA ASN A 176 8.20 20.38 -3.62
C ASN A 176 7.71 21.69 -3.00
N THR A 177 7.59 21.72 -1.66
CA THR A 177 7.06 22.88 -0.93
C THR A 177 7.99 24.08 -0.95
N ASP A 178 9.31 23.87 -1.02
CA ASP A 178 10.30 24.95 -1.07
C ASP A 178 10.33 25.66 -2.42
N ALA A 179 9.83 24.99 -3.47
CA ALA A 179 9.76 25.55 -4.81
C ALA A 179 8.60 26.55 -5.00
N LEU A 180 7.68 26.65 -4.04
CA LEU A 180 6.39 27.30 -4.22
C LEU A 180 6.13 28.38 -3.18
N LYS A 181 5.51 29.48 -3.63
CA LYS A 181 4.94 30.49 -2.71
C LYS A 181 3.56 30.08 -2.16
N GLN A 182 2.84 29.25 -2.87
CA GLN A 182 1.50 28.80 -2.51
C GLN A 182 1.30 27.34 -2.96
N ALA A 183 0.75 26.50 -2.08
CA ALA A 183 0.42 25.13 -2.39
C ALA A 183 -0.67 25.04 -3.48
N PRO A 184 -0.55 24.09 -4.44
CA PRO A 184 -1.61 23.82 -5.41
C PRO A 184 -2.85 23.27 -4.70
N LYS A 185 -4.03 23.66 -5.18
CA LYS A 185 -5.33 23.24 -4.60
C LYS A 185 -5.89 22.01 -5.28
N ASP A 186 -5.61 21.87 -6.55
CA ASP A 186 -6.07 20.78 -7.41
C ASP A 186 -5.11 20.56 -8.59
N PHE A 187 -5.43 19.63 -9.47
CA PHE A 187 -4.58 19.35 -10.63
C PHE A 187 -4.59 20.46 -11.67
N PHE A 188 -5.64 21.31 -11.76
CA PHE A 188 -5.68 22.40 -12.72
C PHE A 188 -4.69 23.52 -12.40
N ASP A 189 -4.26 23.63 -11.16
CA ASP A 189 -3.21 24.59 -10.79
C ASP A 189 -1.90 24.35 -11.57
N PHE A 190 -1.58 23.09 -11.92
CA PHE A 190 -0.38 22.75 -12.70
C PHE A 190 -0.45 23.17 -14.18
N LEU A 191 -1.58 23.64 -14.65
CA LEU A 191 -1.75 24.19 -16.00
C LEU A 191 -1.38 25.68 -16.08
N LYS A 192 -1.15 26.35 -14.94
CA LYS A 192 -0.81 27.78 -14.90
C LYS A 192 0.59 28.05 -15.45
N PRO A 193 0.85 29.25 -16.02
CA PRO A 193 2.13 29.58 -16.66
C PRO A 193 3.37 29.45 -15.76
N GLU A 194 3.23 29.65 -14.45
CA GLU A 194 4.33 29.52 -13.48
C GLU A 194 4.91 28.10 -13.38
N TRP A 195 4.17 27.09 -13.84
CA TRP A 195 4.57 25.68 -13.85
C TRP A 195 5.31 25.26 -15.12
N LYS A 196 5.38 26.14 -16.15
CA LYS A 196 5.99 25.79 -17.43
C LYS A 196 7.44 25.34 -17.26
N GLY A 197 7.74 24.12 -17.74
CA GLY A 197 9.05 23.49 -17.65
C GLY A 197 9.41 22.93 -16.27
N LYS A 198 8.49 22.97 -15.29
CA LYS A 198 8.74 22.53 -13.91
C LYS A 198 7.97 21.27 -13.50
N VAL A 199 7.07 20.81 -14.35
CA VAL A 199 6.24 19.64 -14.09
C VAL A 199 6.82 18.42 -14.78
N ALA A 200 6.88 17.29 -14.06
CA ALA A 200 7.16 15.97 -14.64
C ALA A 200 5.91 15.09 -14.63
N THR A 201 5.87 14.12 -15.52
CA THR A 201 4.89 13.02 -15.52
C THR A 201 5.53 11.74 -16.03
N THR A 202 4.81 10.61 -16.05
CA THR A 202 5.31 9.37 -16.66
C THR A 202 5.03 9.33 -18.14
N VAL A 203 5.87 8.65 -18.92
CA VAL A 203 5.65 8.47 -20.37
C VAL A 203 4.41 7.62 -20.69
N PHE A 204 3.94 6.82 -19.76
CA PHE A 204 2.78 5.93 -19.89
C PHE A 204 1.51 6.47 -19.21
N GLY A 205 1.53 7.72 -18.74
CA GLY A 205 0.35 8.39 -18.20
C GLY A 205 -0.21 7.73 -16.93
N ALA A 206 0.66 7.31 -16.00
CA ALA A 206 0.23 6.77 -14.71
C ALA A 206 -0.77 7.71 -14.02
N GLY A 207 -1.81 7.14 -13.43
CA GLY A 207 -2.81 7.90 -12.69
C GLY A 207 -3.92 8.52 -13.54
N PHE A 208 -3.66 8.90 -14.79
CA PHE A 208 -4.70 9.44 -15.68
C PHE A 208 -5.74 8.40 -16.09
N ASP A 209 -5.40 7.12 -16.06
CA ASP A 209 -6.30 6.01 -16.32
C ASP A 209 -7.55 6.03 -15.40
N GLY A 210 -7.36 6.28 -14.11
CA GLY A 210 -8.47 6.43 -13.18
C GLY A 210 -9.36 7.62 -13.51
N LEU A 211 -8.76 8.76 -13.89
CA LEU A 211 -9.52 9.96 -14.28
C LEU A 211 -10.33 9.76 -15.57
N ALA A 212 -9.86 8.89 -16.47
CA ALA A 212 -10.50 8.61 -17.76
C ALA A 212 -11.83 7.86 -17.65
N ALA A 213 -12.14 7.25 -16.51
CA ALA A 213 -13.41 6.55 -16.31
C ALA A 213 -14.61 7.49 -16.27
N ASN A 214 -15.72 7.03 -16.83
CA ASN A 214 -17.02 7.67 -16.65
C ASN A 214 -17.39 7.67 -15.16
N GLY A 215 -17.93 8.80 -14.67
CA GLY A 215 -18.19 8.99 -13.22
C GLY A 215 -17.02 9.57 -12.45
N MET A 216 -15.78 9.56 -13.03
CA MET A 216 -14.66 10.44 -12.67
C MET A 216 -14.66 11.67 -13.59
N TRP A 217 -13.57 11.98 -14.27
CA TRP A 217 -13.57 13.05 -15.29
C TRP A 217 -14.13 12.60 -16.64
N GLY A 218 -14.01 11.33 -16.95
CA GLY A 218 -14.32 10.75 -18.25
C GLY A 218 -13.24 10.99 -19.30
N PRO A 219 -13.36 10.35 -20.49
CA PRO A 219 -12.36 10.40 -21.54
C PRO A 219 -12.05 11.83 -22.02
N GLU A 220 -13.07 12.62 -22.36
CA GLU A 220 -12.88 13.93 -22.99
C GLU A 220 -12.14 14.91 -22.09
N LYS A 221 -12.60 15.07 -20.83
CA LYS A 221 -12.00 15.98 -19.85
C LYS A 221 -10.56 15.56 -19.53
N THR A 222 -10.32 14.25 -19.40
CA THR A 222 -8.98 13.73 -19.12
C THR A 222 -8.03 13.97 -20.28
N LEU A 223 -8.45 13.70 -21.52
CA LEU A 223 -7.64 13.97 -22.70
C LEU A 223 -7.37 15.46 -22.88
N GLN A 224 -8.35 16.32 -22.61
CA GLN A 224 -8.15 17.77 -22.67
C GLN A 224 -7.13 18.22 -21.62
N TYR A 225 -7.26 17.77 -20.37
CA TYR A 225 -6.31 18.06 -19.31
C TYR A 225 -4.87 17.64 -19.70
N VAL A 226 -4.67 16.45 -20.27
CA VAL A 226 -3.34 15.98 -20.70
C VAL A 226 -2.78 16.83 -21.84
N ARG A 227 -3.62 17.30 -22.79
CA ARG A 227 -3.19 18.23 -23.84
C ARG A 227 -2.73 19.59 -23.27
N ASP A 228 -3.44 20.09 -22.27
CA ASP A 228 -3.14 21.36 -21.61
C ASP A 228 -1.92 21.23 -20.67
N LEU A 229 -1.70 20.07 -20.08
CA LEU A 229 -0.53 19.75 -19.25
C LEU A 229 0.75 19.58 -20.09
N ALA A 230 0.64 18.99 -21.28
CA ALA A 230 1.79 18.67 -22.13
C ALA A 230 2.76 19.86 -22.37
N PRO A 231 2.29 21.10 -22.63
CA PRO A 231 3.16 22.28 -22.77
C PRO A 231 3.83 22.74 -21.45
N GLN A 232 3.34 22.29 -20.30
CA GLN A 232 3.90 22.61 -18.98
C GLN A 232 5.04 21.66 -18.59
N LEU A 233 5.15 20.49 -19.27
CA LEU A 233 6.11 19.47 -18.92
C LEU A 233 7.55 19.94 -19.14
N GLY A 234 8.38 19.79 -18.11
CA GLY A 234 9.84 19.90 -18.16
C GLY A 234 10.51 18.56 -18.46
N GLY A 235 9.83 17.44 -18.23
CA GLY A 235 10.37 16.12 -18.49
C GLY A 235 9.47 14.96 -18.08
N PHE A 236 10.04 13.76 -18.26
CA PHE A 236 9.42 12.51 -17.90
C PHE A 236 10.26 11.76 -16.86
N ILE A 237 9.59 11.14 -15.90
CA ILE A 237 10.20 10.37 -14.82
C ILE A 237 9.46 9.05 -14.63
N ASN A 238 10.07 8.10 -13.90
CA ASN A 238 9.39 6.87 -13.49
C ASN A 238 8.68 7.07 -12.14
N CYS A 239 7.78 6.15 -11.79
CA CYS A 239 7.09 6.15 -10.50
C CYS A 239 8.05 6.11 -9.30
N THR A 240 9.27 5.66 -9.50
CA THR A 240 10.30 5.50 -8.47
C THR A 240 11.23 6.71 -8.33
N ASP A 241 11.18 7.67 -9.26
CA ASP A 241 12.14 8.78 -9.36
C ASP A 241 11.71 10.01 -8.53
N THR A 242 11.04 9.81 -7.39
CA THR A 242 10.52 10.89 -6.51
C THR A 242 11.64 11.77 -5.95
N GLU A 243 12.87 11.27 -5.85
CA GLU A 243 14.04 12.08 -5.45
C GLU A 243 14.26 13.29 -6.34
N ARG A 244 13.90 13.20 -7.64
CA ARG A 244 14.03 14.33 -8.59
C ARG A 244 13.09 15.49 -8.23
N ILE A 245 11.95 15.17 -7.58
CA ILE A 245 11.06 16.20 -7.03
C ILE A 245 11.61 16.70 -5.70
N ALA A 246 12.14 15.81 -4.85
CA ALA A 246 12.70 16.16 -3.56
C ALA A 246 13.87 17.16 -3.67
N VAL A 247 14.74 17.00 -4.68
CA VAL A 247 15.84 17.93 -4.96
C VAL A 247 15.47 19.08 -5.89
N ASN A 248 14.18 19.23 -6.21
CA ASN A 248 13.62 20.28 -7.07
C ASN A 248 14.22 20.33 -8.50
N GLU A 249 14.59 19.19 -9.05
CA GLU A 249 14.87 19.09 -10.49
C GLU A 249 13.60 19.38 -11.30
N PHE A 250 12.47 18.84 -10.83
CA PHE A 250 11.12 19.27 -11.18
C PHE A 250 10.40 19.68 -9.89
N SER A 251 9.57 20.72 -9.98
CA SER A 251 8.82 21.21 -8.82
C SER A 251 7.56 20.39 -8.54
N ALA A 252 7.08 19.61 -9.50
CA ALA A 252 5.94 18.70 -9.33
C ALA A 252 6.02 17.46 -10.20
N PHE A 253 5.38 16.37 -9.71
CA PHE A 253 5.12 15.12 -10.43
C PHE A 253 3.62 14.90 -10.57
N VAL A 254 3.06 15.02 -11.77
CA VAL A 254 1.62 14.92 -12.06
C VAL A 254 1.39 13.76 -13.04
N LEU A 255 0.81 12.67 -12.66
CA LEU A 255 0.39 12.14 -11.39
C LEU A 255 1.39 11.12 -10.87
N ASP A 256 1.51 11.02 -9.55
CA ASP A 256 2.24 9.92 -8.91
C ASP A 256 1.46 8.59 -9.02
N CYS A 257 2.18 7.49 -8.95
CA CYS A 257 1.60 6.18 -9.21
C CYS A 257 0.74 5.66 -8.07
N VAL A 258 1.24 5.75 -6.82
CA VAL A 258 0.57 5.19 -5.62
C VAL A 258 0.83 5.96 -4.33
N GLY A 259 1.59 7.04 -4.35
CA GLY A 259 1.84 7.91 -3.20
C GLY A 259 2.71 7.34 -2.08
N ASP A 260 3.36 6.19 -2.29
CA ASP A 260 4.19 5.53 -1.27
C ASP A 260 5.48 6.30 -0.99
N LYS A 261 6.12 6.81 -2.02
CA LYS A 261 7.40 7.52 -1.92
C LYS A 261 7.29 8.81 -1.11
N LEU A 262 6.15 9.50 -1.15
CA LEU A 262 5.92 10.72 -0.38
C LEU A 262 6.32 10.53 1.09
N THR A 263 5.73 9.56 1.78
CA THR A 263 5.99 9.33 3.21
C THR A 263 7.45 8.95 3.47
N ILE A 264 8.05 8.11 2.60
CA ILE A 264 9.45 7.71 2.71
C ILE A 264 10.38 8.93 2.65
N PHE A 265 10.12 9.87 1.74
CA PHE A 265 10.93 11.07 1.58
C PHE A 265 10.64 12.12 2.67
N GLN A 266 9.38 12.27 3.11
CA GLN A 266 9.03 13.14 4.24
C GLN A 266 9.72 12.73 5.53
N GLU A 267 9.80 11.44 5.84
CA GLU A 267 10.53 10.92 7.02
C GLU A 267 12.04 11.21 6.96
N LYS A 268 12.59 11.41 5.76
CA LYS A 268 13.98 11.82 5.54
C LYS A 268 14.15 13.36 5.52
N GLY A 269 13.09 14.11 5.79
CA GLY A 269 13.12 15.58 5.81
C GLY A 269 12.98 16.25 4.45
N ALA A 270 12.56 15.53 3.40
CA ALA A 270 12.34 16.15 2.09
C ALA A 270 11.10 17.06 2.12
N PRO A 271 11.17 18.26 1.48
CA PRO A 271 10.06 19.21 1.44
C PRO A 271 9.02 18.81 0.39
N LEU A 272 8.39 17.66 0.59
CA LEU A 272 7.40 17.12 -0.34
C LEU A 272 6.01 17.10 0.28
N GLU A 273 5.02 17.42 -0.52
CA GLU A 273 3.60 17.26 -0.22
C GLU A 273 2.85 16.68 -1.42
N MET A 274 1.61 16.24 -1.18
CA MET A 274 0.71 15.71 -2.22
C MET A 274 -0.59 16.51 -2.24
N VAL A 275 -1.00 16.91 -3.43
CA VAL A 275 -2.36 17.38 -3.68
C VAL A 275 -3.17 16.27 -4.35
N LEU A 276 -4.39 16.10 -3.87
CA LEU A 276 -5.40 15.19 -4.43
C LEU A 276 -6.45 16.02 -5.18
N GLN A 277 -7.06 15.41 -6.19
CA GLN A 277 -8.16 16.04 -6.90
C GLN A 277 -9.45 15.86 -6.06
N PRO A 278 -10.07 16.92 -5.54
CA PRO A 278 -11.14 16.81 -4.55
C PRO A 278 -12.35 15.97 -5.00
N ASP A 279 -12.69 16.02 -6.28
CA ASP A 279 -13.86 15.37 -6.88
C ASP A 279 -13.55 14.07 -7.62
N ALA A 280 -12.27 13.71 -7.78
CA ALA A 280 -11.87 12.62 -8.65
C ALA A 280 -10.54 11.94 -8.20
N THR A 281 -10.46 11.51 -6.95
CA THR A 281 -9.29 10.79 -6.44
C THR A 281 -9.51 9.28 -6.44
N ALA A 282 -8.57 8.54 -7.02
CA ALA A 282 -8.57 7.09 -7.05
C ALA A 282 -7.90 6.49 -5.81
N ARG A 283 -8.57 5.58 -5.11
CA ARG A 283 -7.95 4.58 -4.25
C ARG A 283 -7.64 3.37 -5.10
N ARG A 284 -6.36 2.99 -5.16
CA ARG A 284 -5.90 1.85 -5.94
C ARG A 284 -5.50 0.72 -5.03
N TYR A 285 -5.62 -0.51 -5.52
CA TYR A 285 -5.20 -1.70 -4.82
C TYR A 285 -4.12 -2.42 -5.62
N PHE A 286 -3.06 -2.85 -4.93
CA PHE A 286 -2.27 -3.97 -5.40
C PHE A 286 -2.91 -5.26 -4.93
N TYR A 287 -2.81 -6.26 -5.77
CA TYR A 287 -3.37 -7.59 -5.53
C TYR A 287 -2.28 -8.64 -5.58
N PHE A 288 -2.44 -9.66 -4.78
CA PHE A 288 -1.70 -10.92 -4.91
C PHE A 288 -2.54 -11.95 -5.64
N GLN A 289 -1.91 -12.67 -6.56
CA GLN A 289 -2.49 -13.78 -7.31
C GLN A 289 -1.49 -14.93 -7.37
N VAL A 290 -1.98 -16.17 -7.24
CA VAL A 290 -1.17 -17.38 -7.44
C VAL A 290 -1.40 -17.89 -8.85
N PRO A 291 -0.37 -17.89 -9.74
CA PRO A 291 -0.50 -18.43 -11.09
C PRO A 291 -0.88 -19.91 -11.08
N ARG A 292 -1.71 -20.36 -12.03
CA ARG A 292 -2.10 -21.79 -12.14
C ARG A 292 -0.90 -22.71 -12.36
N HIS A 293 0.12 -22.22 -13.04
CA HIS A 293 1.36 -22.94 -13.30
C HIS A 293 2.48 -22.59 -12.31
N ALA A 294 2.14 -22.03 -11.14
CA ALA A 294 3.10 -21.81 -10.05
C ALA A 294 3.74 -23.14 -9.64
N ARG A 295 5.04 -23.11 -9.37
CA ARG A 295 5.79 -24.29 -8.89
C ARG A 295 5.56 -24.53 -7.40
N SER A 296 5.24 -23.47 -6.67
CA SER A 296 5.08 -23.49 -5.21
C SER A 296 3.81 -22.72 -4.80
N PRO A 297 2.61 -23.21 -5.24
CA PRO A 297 1.36 -22.50 -4.97
C PRO A 297 0.99 -22.44 -3.48
N ALA A 298 1.37 -23.44 -2.69
CA ALA A 298 1.10 -23.45 -1.25
C ALA A 298 2.00 -22.45 -0.52
N ALA A 299 3.29 -22.39 -0.85
CA ALA A 299 4.22 -21.40 -0.29
C ALA A 299 3.80 -19.97 -0.67
N ALA A 300 3.34 -19.74 -1.90
CA ALA A 300 2.83 -18.46 -2.36
C ALA A 300 1.55 -18.06 -1.60
N THR A 301 0.62 -18.99 -1.42
CA THR A 301 -0.61 -18.74 -0.63
C THR A 301 -0.27 -18.43 0.83
N LEU A 302 0.66 -19.17 1.43
CA LEU A 302 1.11 -18.96 2.81
C LEU A 302 1.77 -17.58 2.98
N PHE A 303 2.58 -17.15 2.00
CA PHE A 303 3.17 -15.81 1.98
C PHE A 303 2.09 -14.72 1.91
N ALA A 304 1.08 -14.89 1.05
CA ALA A 304 -0.04 -13.96 0.96
C ALA A 304 -0.82 -13.89 2.28
N LEU A 305 -1.08 -15.03 2.95
CA LEU A 305 -1.71 -15.06 4.27
C LEU A 305 -0.87 -14.34 5.32
N PHE A 306 0.46 -14.55 5.31
CA PHE A 306 1.36 -13.83 6.22
C PHE A 306 1.33 -12.33 5.98
N ALA A 307 1.34 -11.89 4.72
CA ALA A 307 1.23 -10.48 4.37
C ALA A 307 -0.07 -9.84 4.91
N HIS A 308 -1.14 -10.61 5.03
CA HIS A 308 -2.43 -10.18 5.61
C HIS A 308 -2.49 -10.27 7.15
N SER A 309 -1.52 -10.86 7.81
CA SER A 309 -1.43 -10.82 9.28
C SER A 309 -1.18 -9.39 9.78
N VAL A 310 -1.48 -9.14 11.07
CA VAL A 310 -1.16 -7.85 11.70
C VAL A 310 0.34 -7.53 11.58
N GLU A 311 1.21 -8.55 11.78
CA GLU A 311 2.65 -8.40 11.62
C GLU A 311 3.02 -8.08 10.16
N GLY A 312 2.46 -8.81 9.18
CA GLY A 312 2.74 -8.58 7.76
C GLY A 312 2.32 -7.19 7.28
N GLN A 313 1.12 -6.73 7.66
CA GLN A 313 0.66 -5.38 7.32
C GLN A 313 1.52 -4.30 8.00
N LYS A 314 1.94 -4.53 9.25
CA LYS A 314 2.87 -3.62 9.92
C LYS A 314 4.22 -3.55 9.19
N MET A 315 4.78 -4.69 8.75
CA MET A 315 6.02 -4.72 7.98
C MET A 315 5.90 -3.99 6.65
N LEU A 316 4.78 -4.15 5.94
CA LEU A 316 4.48 -3.42 4.70
C LEU A 316 4.45 -1.91 4.94
N TRP A 317 3.82 -1.45 6.01
CA TRP A 317 3.81 -0.03 6.36
C TRP A 317 5.21 0.47 6.76
N ASP A 318 5.91 -0.24 7.63
CA ASP A 318 7.19 0.21 8.17
C ASP A 318 8.23 0.40 7.05
N GLU A 319 8.27 -0.50 6.06
CA GLU A 319 9.29 -0.53 5.02
C GLU A 319 8.84 0.12 3.69
N ALA A 320 7.58 -0.07 3.31
CA ALA A 320 7.07 0.38 2.03
C ALA A 320 6.08 1.55 2.13
N LYS A 321 5.68 1.96 3.34
CA LYS A 321 4.68 3.00 3.61
C LYS A 321 3.34 2.76 2.91
N LEU A 322 3.02 1.50 2.69
CA LEU A 322 1.77 1.00 2.15
C LEU A 322 1.23 -0.10 3.06
N ASP A 323 -0.04 -0.03 3.40
CA ASP A 323 -0.81 -1.10 4.00
C ASP A 323 -2.22 -1.14 3.41
N LEU A 324 -3.02 -2.13 3.76
CA LEU A 324 -4.36 -2.26 3.24
C LEU A 324 -5.33 -1.43 4.07
N ALA A 325 -5.89 -0.38 3.50
CA ALA A 325 -6.83 0.54 4.15
C ALA A 325 -8.15 -0.11 4.60
N LEU A 326 -8.39 -1.37 4.25
CA LEU A 326 -9.55 -2.14 4.69
C LEU A 326 -9.37 -2.74 6.10
N TYR A 327 -8.20 -2.59 6.73
CA TYR A 327 -7.98 -2.99 8.11
C TYR A 327 -8.14 -1.81 9.08
N PRO A 328 -8.78 -2.02 10.25
CA PRO A 328 -9.01 -0.93 11.21
C PRO A 328 -7.71 -0.34 11.77
N GLU A 329 -6.63 -1.12 11.86
CA GLU A 329 -5.32 -0.66 12.32
C GLU A 329 -4.48 0.05 11.24
N SER A 330 -4.92 0.06 9.99
CA SER A 330 -4.17 0.59 8.84
C SER A 330 -3.80 2.07 9.01
N GLN A 331 -2.56 2.40 8.68
CA GLN A 331 -2.08 3.77 8.63
C GLN A 331 -2.59 4.48 7.36
N MET A 332 -2.72 3.74 6.25
CA MET A 332 -3.32 4.27 5.03
C MET A 332 -4.80 4.64 5.26
N ALA A 333 -5.56 3.83 6.02
CA ALA A 333 -6.93 4.18 6.40
C ALA A 333 -7.00 5.50 7.17
N LYS A 334 -6.09 5.71 8.12
CA LYS A 334 -6.00 6.98 8.87
C LYS A 334 -5.64 8.17 7.98
N ARG A 335 -4.78 7.95 7.00
CA ARG A 335 -4.41 8.97 6.01
C ARG A 335 -5.58 9.32 5.10
N ILE A 336 -6.30 8.32 4.60
CA ILE A 336 -7.50 8.50 3.78
C ILE A 336 -8.56 9.30 4.56
N ALA A 337 -8.83 8.93 5.82
CA ALA A 337 -9.81 9.62 6.66
C ALA A 337 -9.50 11.13 6.83
N LYS A 338 -8.22 11.53 6.88
CA LYS A 338 -7.83 12.96 6.92
C LYS A 338 -8.22 13.69 5.63
N TYR A 339 -8.01 13.05 4.47
CA TYR A 339 -8.40 13.64 3.19
C TYR A 339 -9.92 13.68 3.01
N GLU A 340 -10.65 12.64 3.46
CA GLU A 340 -12.11 12.61 3.45
C GLU A 340 -12.69 13.74 4.33
N ALA A 341 -12.11 13.96 5.52
CA ALA A 341 -12.47 15.06 6.40
C ALA A 341 -12.19 16.45 5.77
N ALA A 342 -11.22 16.52 4.86
CA ALA A 342 -10.92 17.72 4.07
C ALA A 342 -11.80 17.84 2.79
N GLY A 343 -12.77 16.93 2.59
CA GLY A 343 -13.71 16.98 1.48
C GLY A 343 -13.31 16.24 0.22
N VAL A 344 -12.19 15.48 0.23
CA VAL A 344 -11.77 14.65 -0.90
C VAL A 344 -12.70 13.44 -1.02
N LYS A 345 -13.19 13.19 -2.23
CA LYS A 345 -14.02 12.02 -2.56
C LYS A 345 -13.16 10.96 -3.23
N PHE A 346 -13.22 9.73 -2.70
CA PHE A 346 -12.47 8.62 -3.23
C PHE A 346 -13.33 7.65 -4.03
N THR A 347 -12.78 7.17 -5.13
CA THR A 347 -13.32 6.06 -5.92
C THR A 347 -12.40 4.86 -5.78
N ASP A 348 -12.97 3.71 -5.42
CA ASP A 348 -12.24 2.45 -5.33
C ASP A 348 -12.02 1.85 -6.72
N VAL A 349 -10.78 1.90 -7.21
CA VAL A 349 -10.38 1.31 -8.49
C VAL A 349 -10.10 -0.17 -8.27
N THR A 350 -11.16 -0.96 -8.21
CA THR A 350 -11.13 -2.43 -8.06
C THR A 350 -11.13 -3.13 -9.42
N ILE A 351 -10.95 -4.45 -9.43
CA ILE A 351 -11.05 -5.25 -10.67
C ILE A 351 -12.45 -5.14 -11.27
N PRO A 352 -13.57 -5.33 -10.52
CA PRO A 352 -14.92 -5.13 -11.05
C PRO A 352 -15.16 -3.70 -11.56
N TRP A 353 -14.65 -2.70 -10.84
CA TRP A 353 -14.75 -1.31 -11.29
C TRP A 353 -14.03 -1.11 -12.64
N TRP A 354 -12.81 -1.63 -12.79
CA TRP A 354 -12.05 -1.53 -14.04
C TRP A 354 -12.77 -2.21 -15.21
N GLN A 355 -13.33 -3.40 -14.98
CA GLN A 355 -14.12 -4.13 -15.98
C GLN A 355 -15.38 -3.39 -16.43
N ALA A 356 -15.98 -2.60 -15.54
CA ALA A 356 -17.15 -1.77 -15.84
C ALA A 356 -16.83 -0.50 -16.65
N HIS A 357 -15.53 -0.17 -16.87
CA HIS A 357 -15.09 1.04 -17.55
C HIS A 357 -14.20 0.74 -18.78
N PRO A 358 -14.77 0.13 -19.84
CA PRO A 358 -14.01 -0.27 -21.05
C PRO A 358 -13.43 0.93 -21.82
N GLU A 359 -13.92 2.15 -21.59
CA GLU A 359 -13.44 3.39 -22.18
C GLU A 359 -12.03 3.78 -21.71
N ILE A 360 -11.55 3.24 -20.59
CA ILE A 360 -10.23 3.57 -20.03
C ILE A 360 -9.11 3.17 -21.01
N GLY A 361 -9.14 1.94 -21.52
CA GLY A 361 -8.08 1.41 -22.39
C GLY A 361 -7.81 2.30 -23.62
N PRO A 362 -8.80 2.56 -24.48
CA PRO A 362 -8.65 3.45 -25.63
C PRO A 362 -8.23 4.87 -25.26
N THR A 363 -8.68 5.38 -24.10
CA THR A 363 -8.31 6.72 -23.63
C THR A 363 -6.84 6.76 -23.22
N VAL A 364 -6.34 5.76 -22.50
CA VAL A 364 -4.93 5.66 -22.10
C VAL A 364 -4.01 5.58 -23.33
N GLU A 365 -4.40 4.85 -24.38
CA GLU A 365 -3.64 4.83 -25.63
C GLU A 365 -3.50 6.24 -26.25
N GLN A 366 -4.56 7.05 -26.20
CA GLN A 366 -4.51 8.43 -26.68
C GLN A 366 -3.65 9.31 -25.77
N ILE A 367 -3.75 9.14 -24.44
CA ILE A 367 -2.88 9.84 -23.47
C ILE A 367 -1.41 9.58 -23.78
N VAL A 368 -1.02 8.32 -23.97
CA VAL A 368 0.37 7.94 -24.30
C VAL A 368 0.82 8.60 -25.62
N LYS A 369 -0.05 8.68 -26.63
CA LYS A 369 0.28 9.38 -27.90
C LYS A 369 0.50 10.87 -27.70
N ILE A 370 -0.32 11.55 -26.89
CA ILE A 370 -0.14 12.98 -26.57
C ILE A 370 1.18 13.21 -25.83
N LEU A 371 1.48 12.41 -24.81
CA LEU A 371 2.70 12.51 -24.03
C LEU A 371 3.96 12.20 -24.87
N ALA A 372 3.88 11.23 -25.77
CA ALA A 372 4.98 10.93 -26.71
C ALA A 372 5.31 12.10 -27.65
N GLN A 373 4.32 12.91 -28.01
CA GLN A 373 4.54 14.13 -28.82
C GLN A 373 5.19 15.25 -27.98
N ALA A 374 4.86 15.35 -26.69
CA ALA A 374 5.45 16.33 -25.79
C ALA A 374 6.93 16.02 -25.43
N LYS A 375 7.38 14.78 -25.62
CA LYS A 375 8.77 14.36 -25.38
C LYS A 375 9.77 14.91 -26.41
N ARG A 376 9.29 15.46 -27.51
CA ARG A 376 10.13 16.02 -28.60
C ARG A 376 10.39 17.50 -28.38
#